data_47c35007b646d6d4dc60fb14a6e2d1ab
#
_entry.id   47c35007b646d6d4dc60fb14a6e2d1ab
#
_cell.length_a   1.000
_cell.length_b   1.000
_cell.length_c   1.000
_cell.angle_alpha   90.00
_cell.angle_beta   90.00
_cell.angle_gamma   90.00
#
_symmetry.space_group_name_H-M   'P 1'
#
loop_
_entity.id
_entity.type
_entity.pdbx_description
1 polymer ?
#
loop_
_entity_poly.entity_id
_entity_poly.type
_entity_poly.pdbx_seq_one_letter_code
_entity_poly.pdbx_strand_id
1 'polypeptide(L)'
;MAYNVLFLCTGNSARSIMAEVLLNYWGRGRFRAFSAGSRPKGEVHPLTLETLKRSHLPTEGARSKSWNEFSRPGAPPLDFVITVCGNAAREECPYWPGQPMTAHWGVDDPADVVGTMEEQRRAFNRALRELDARIKLLISLPLDSLDRMALQEKLDGIGQLPSDAQDRSD
;
A
#
# COMPACT_ATOMS: atom_id res chain seq x y z
N MET A 1 21.22 -4.40 -0.36
CA MET A 1 20.21 -4.70 -1.39
C MET A 1 18.83 -4.29 -0.90
N ALA A 2 18.04 -3.75 -1.78
CA ALA A 2 16.70 -3.28 -1.43
C ALA A 2 15.67 -4.38 -1.63
N TYR A 3 14.68 -4.42 -0.75
CA TYR A 3 13.51 -5.28 -0.91
C TYR A 3 12.50 -4.60 -1.81
N ASN A 4 11.97 -5.31 -2.78
CA ASN A 4 10.96 -4.80 -3.70
C ASN A 4 9.57 -5.18 -3.20
N VAL A 5 8.71 -4.18 -2.99
CA VAL A 5 7.37 -4.34 -2.43
C VAL A 5 6.35 -3.78 -3.40
N LEU A 6 5.35 -4.57 -3.75
CA LEU A 6 4.22 -4.12 -4.57
C LEU A 6 2.97 -4.02 -3.72
N PHE A 7 2.38 -2.82 -3.68
CA PHE A 7 1.08 -2.61 -3.02
C PHE A 7 -0.03 -2.67 -4.06
N LEU A 8 -1.07 -3.45 -3.78
CA LEU A 8 -2.19 -3.65 -4.69
C LEU A 8 -3.50 -3.16 -4.11
N CYS A 9 -4.26 -2.47 -4.94
CA CYS A 9 -5.68 -2.26 -4.70
C CYS A 9 -6.38 -2.27 -6.06
N THR A 10 -7.71 -2.26 -6.08
CA THR A 10 -8.42 -2.42 -7.35
C THR A 10 -8.16 -1.26 -8.31
N GLY A 11 -8.40 -0.03 -7.85
CA GLY A 11 -8.34 1.16 -8.70
C GLY A 11 -6.98 1.82 -8.84
N ASN A 12 -6.06 1.53 -7.95
CA ASN A 12 -4.74 2.18 -7.91
C ASN A 12 -4.85 3.71 -8.07
N SER A 13 -5.65 4.32 -7.22
CA SER A 13 -5.85 5.77 -7.27
C SER A 13 -5.65 6.44 -5.91
N ALA A 14 -5.67 5.71 -4.81
CA ALA A 14 -5.54 6.26 -3.47
C ALA A 14 -4.65 5.40 -2.56
N ARG A 15 -5.21 4.33 -1.97
CA ARG A 15 -4.54 3.55 -0.91
C ARG A 15 -3.19 2.98 -1.31
N SER A 16 -3.13 2.29 -2.43
CA SER A 16 -1.87 1.67 -2.87
C SER A 16 -0.83 2.71 -3.25
N ILE A 17 -1.25 3.83 -3.82
CA ILE A 17 -0.33 4.92 -4.18
C ILE A 17 0.23 5.57 -2.91
N MET A 18 -0.62 5.82 -1.91
CA MET A 18 -0.14 6.36 -0.63
C MET A 18 0.86 5.43 0.03
N ALA A 19 0.59 4.11 0.00
CA ALA A 19 1.52 3.13 0.56
C ALA A 19 2.87 3.13 -0.18
N GLU A 20 2.84 3.19 -1.51
CA GLU A 20 4.06 3.26 -2.31
C GLU A 20 4.90 4.48 -1.92
N VAL A 21 4.27 5.65 -1.86
CA VAL A 21 4.97 6.90 -1.53
C VAL A 21 5.56 6.83 -0.12
N LEU A 22 4.78 6.34 0.84
CA LEU A 22 5.23 6.23 2.23
C LEU A 22 6.43 5.30 2.37
N LEU A 23 6.39 4.13 1.73
CA LEU A 23 7.48 3.17 1.86
C LEU A 23 8.74 3.67 1.16
N ASN A 24 8.60 4.30 0.00
CA ASN A 24 9.75 4.90 -0.68
C ASN A 24 10.36 6.02 0.15
N TYR A 25 9.54 6.76 0.90
CA TYR A 25 10.02 7.84 1.74
C TYR A 25 10.71 7.33 3.01
N TRP A 26 10.03 6.48 3.79
CA TRP A 26 10.54 5.99 5.08
C TRP A 26 11.56 4.86 4.94
N GLY A 27 11.41 4.04 3.89
CA GLY A 27 12.26 2.87 3.68
C GLY A 27 13.42 3.11 2.74
N ARG A 28 13.78 4.35 2.51
CA ARG A 28 14.83 4.75 1.58
C ARG A 28 16.12 3.96 1.81
N GLY A 29 16.66 3.38 0.74
CA GLY A 29 17.89 2.59 0.80
C GLY A 29 17.67 1.11 1.14
N ARG A 30 16.56 0.76 1.80
CA ARG A 30 16.24 -0.62 2.16
C ARG A 30 15.07 -1.18 1.36
N PHE A 31 14.19 -0.34 0.87
CA PHE A 31 12.99 -0.75 0.15
C PHE A 31 12.82 0.04 -1.13
N ARG A 32 12.26 -0.64 -2.13
CA ARG A 32 11.74 -0.01 -3.35
C ARG A 32 10.28 -0.41 -3.44
N ALA A 33 9.40 0.56 -3.39
CA ALA A 33 7.97 0.33 -3.39
C ALA A 33 7.36 0.66 -4.74
N PHE A 34 6.37 -0.13 -5.11
CA PHE A 34 5.57 0.02 -6.32
C PHE A 34 4.12 -0.12 -5.94
N SER A 35 3.23 0.34 -6.81
CA SER A 35 1.80 0.11 -6.63
C SER A 35 1.12 -0.18 -7.96
N ALA A 36 0.00 -0.89 -7.92
CA ALA A 36 -0.76 -1.21 -9.12
C ALA A 36 -2.19 -1.59 -8.75
N GLY A 37 -3.04 -1.71 -9.77
CA GLY A 37 -4.41 -2.14 -9.59
C GLY A 37 -4.81 -3.16 -10.64
N SER A 38 -5.80 -3.99 -10.29
CA SER A 38 -6.38 -4.95 -11.23
C SER A 38 -7.24 -4.24 -12.29
N ARG A 39 -7.86 -3.13 -11.89
CA ARG A 39 -8.69 -2.28 -12.76
C ARG A 39 -8.32 -0.83 -12.51
N PRO A 40 -7.14 -0.39 -12.96
CA PRO A 40 -6.68 0.95 -12.65
C PRO A 40 -7.59 2.02 -13.25
N LYS A 41 -7.85 3.06 -12.47
CA LYS A 41 -8.67 4.18 -12.94
C LYS A 41 -7.95 5.05 -13.95
N GLY A 42 -6.64 4.91 -14.07
CA GLY A 42 -5.82 5.68 -14.99
C GLY A 42 -5.39 7.04 -14.46
N GLU A 43 -5.98 7.48 -13.35
CA GLU A 43 -5.67 8.76 -12.75
C GLU A 43 -5.54 8.62 -11.24
N VAL A 44 -4.59 9.35 -10.67
CA VAL A 44 -4.45 9.44 -9.22
C VAL A 44 -5.56 10.35 -8.71
N HIS A 45 -6.24 9.93 -7.64
CA HIS A 45 -7.31 10.74 -7.07
C HIS A 45 -6.76 12.10 -6.60
N PRO A 46 -7.46 13.22 -6.90
CA PRO A 46 -6.95 14.54 -6.48
C PRO A 46 -6.69 14.66 -4.98
N LEU A 47 -7.52 14.06 -4.15
CA LEU A 47 -7.33 14.10 -2.70
C LEU A 47 -6.14 13.25 -2.25
N THR A 48 -5.76 12.23 -3.03
CA THR A 48 -4.51 11.48 -2.78
C THR A 48 -3.32 12.43 -2.89
N LEU A 49 -3.25 13.18 -3.98
CA LEU A 49 -2.16 14.12 -4.19
C LEU A 49 -2.15 15.23 -3.14
N GLU A 50 -3.32 15.79 -2.81
CA GLU A 50 -3.45 16.82 -1.81
C GLU A 50 -2.97 16.32 -0.44
N THR A 51 -3.42 15.12 -0.05
CA THR A 51 -3.08 14.54 1.25
C THR A 51 -1.57 14.29 1.37
N LEU A 52 -0.96 13.75 0.31
CA LEU A 52 0.48 13.53 0.29
C LEU A 52 1.26 14.84 0.37
N LYS A 53 0.84 15.85 -0.38
CA LYS A 53 1.51 17.15 -0.37
C LYS A 53 1.41 17.84 0.99
N ARG A 54 0.26 17.75 1.64
CA ARG A 54 0.07 18.32 2.98
C ARG A 54 0.96 17.67 4.02
N SER A 55 1.33 16.42 3.80
CA SER A 55 2.23 15.68 4.69
C SER A 55 3.69 15.81 4.26
N HIS A 56 3.98 16.68 3.31
CA HIS A 56 5.32 16.93 2.78
C HIS A 56 5.95 15.68 2.16
N LEU A 57 5.11 14.83 1.56
CA LEU A 57 5.56 13.62 0.87
C LEU A 57 5.65 13.89 -0.64
N PRO A 58 6.63 13.29 -1.32
CA PRO A 58 6.79 13.52 -2.76
C PRO A 58 5.64 12.87 -3.55
N THR A 59 5.16 13.58 -4.58
CA THR A 59 4.10 13.07 -5.45
C THR A 59 4.60 12.83 -6.87
N GLU A 60 5.86 13.13 -7.13
CA GLU A 60 6.47 12.92 -8.44
C GLU A 60 6.51 11.43 -8.77
N GLY A 61 6.11 11.10 -9.98
CA GLY A 61 6.09 9.71 -10.43
C GLY A 61 4.87 8.92 -10.01
N ALA A 62 3.99 9.48 -9.18
CA ALA A 62 2.75 8.79 -8.80
C ALA A 62 1.85 8.67 -10.03
N ARG A 63 1.42 7.44 -10.34
CA ARG A 63 0.53 7.17 -11.47
C ARG A 63 -0.30 5.93 -11.22
N SER A 64 -1.50 5.94 -11.77
CA SER A 64 -2.40 4.79 -11.72
C SER A 64 -2.04 3.83 -12.86
N LYS A 65 -1.84 2.56 -12.54
CA LYS A 65 -1.34 1.58 -13.51
C LYS A 65 -1.82 0.18 -13.21
N SER A 66 -1.76 -0.66 -14.24
CA SER A 66 -2.19 -2.05 -14.14
C SER A 66 -1.14 -2.92 -13.48
N TRP A 67 -1.59 -3.89 -12.71
CA TRP A 67 -0.72 -4.91 -12.12
C TRP A 67 0.00 -5.75 -13.18
N ASN A 68 -0.49 -5.75 -14.41
CA ASN A 68 0.17 -6.46 -15.52
C ASN A 68 1.58 -5.92 -15.79
N GLU A 69 1.86 -4.67 -15.43
CA GLU A 69 3.22 -4.13 -15.58
C GLU A 69 4.25 -4.87 -14.74
N PHE A 70 3.81 -5.53 -13.68
CA PHE A 70 4.69 -6.22 -12.75
C PHE A 70 4.73 -7.73 -12.94
N SER A 71 3.93 -8.25 -13.87
CA SER A 71 3.94 -9.68 -14.23
C SER A 71 4.62 -9.96 -15.57
N ARG A 72 5.04 -8.91 -16.27
CA ARG A 72 5.71 -9.04 -17.57
C ARG A 72 7.15 -9.49 -17.44
N PRO A 73 7.71 -10.14 -18.48
CA PRO A 73 9.16 -10.37 -18.52
C PRO A 73 9.90 -9.05 -18.39
N GLY A 74 10.95 -9.02 -17.58
CA GLY A 74 11.72 -7.81 -17.34
C GLY A 74 11.20 -6.94 -16.20
N ALA A 75 10.04 -7.28 -15.61
CA ALA A 75 9.56 -6.59 -14.43
C ALA A 75 10.51 -6.84 -13.25
N PRO A 76 10.63 -5.90 -12.31
CA PRO A 76 11.49 -6.12 -11.16
C PRO A 76 11.00 -7.33 -10.35
N PRO A 77 11.91 -8.19 -9.86
CA PRO A 77 11.50 -9.29 -9.00
C PRO A 77 10.94 -8.72 -7.70
N LEU A 78 9.84 -9.31 -7.23
CA LEU A 78 9.14 -8.83 -6.04
C LEU A 78 9.47 -9.71 -4.85
N ASP A 79 9.74 -9.08 -3.71
CA ASP A 79 9.94 -9.79 -2.45
C ASP A 79 8.62 -9.89 -1.68
N PHE A 80 7.79 -8.86 -1.77
CA PHE A 80 6.51 -8.80 -1.07
C PHE A 80 5.43 -8.23 -1.97
N VAL A 81 4.23 -8.81 -1.90
CA VAL A 81 3.03 -8.25 -2.52
C VAL A 81 2.00 -8.08 -1.41
N ILE A 82 1.57 -6.85 -1.20
CA ILE A 82 0.67 -6.51 -0.09
C ILE A 82 -0.59 -5.88 -0.66
N THR A 83 -1.75 -6.52 -0.43
CA THR A 83 -3.02 -5.96 -0.83
C THR A 83 -3.53 -5.02 0.26
N VAL A 84 -4.01 -3.84 -0.13
CA VAL A 84 -4.50 -2.83 0.81
C VAL A 84 -6.01 -2.60 0.71
N CYS A 85 -6.69 -3.31 -0.17
CA CYS A 85 -8.15 -3.31 -0.22
C CYS A 85 -8.69 -4.73 -0.29
N GLY A 86 -9.88 -4.95 0.28
CA GLY A 86 -10.47 -6.29 0.34
C GLY A 86 -10.75 -6.90 -1.03
N ASN A 87 -11.12 -6.07 -2.01
CA ASN A 87 -11.41 -6.56 -3.36
C ASN A 87 -10.16 -7.12 -4.04
N ALA A 88 -9.03 -6.44 -3.91
CA ALA A 88 -7.78 -6.93 -4.50
C ALA A 88 -7.34 -8.26 -3.88
N ALA A 89 -7.61 -8.46 -2.60
CA ALA A 89 -7.26 -9.71 -1.93
C ALA A 89 -8.10 -10.90 -2.42
N ARG A 90 -9.29 -10.63 -2.98
CA ARG A 90 -10.20 -11.67 -3.48
C ARG A 90 -10.04 -11.94 -4.96
N GLU A 91 -9.33 -11.09 -5.67
CA GLU A 91 -9.15 -11.24 -7.11
C GLU A 91 -8.07 -12.27 -7.41
N GLU A 92 -8.23 -12.96 -8.53
CA GLU A 92 -7.24 -13.91 -8.99
C GLU A 92 -6.03 -13.15 -9.51
N CYS A 93 -4.93 -13.20 -8.76
CA CYS A 93 -3.72 -12.46 -9.09
C CYS A 93 -2.91 -13.14 -10.19
N PRO A 94 -2.20 -12.38 -11.03
CA PRO A 94 -1.24 -12.97 -11.96
C PRO A 94 -0.09 -13.62 -11.20
N TYR A 95 0.67 -14.44 -11.93
CA TYR A 95 1.90 -15.02 -11.39
C TYR A 95 2.97 -13.92 -11.32
N TRP A 96 3.52 -13.73 -10.13
CA TRP A 96 4.53 -12.70 -9.90
C TRP A 96 5.94 -13.29 -10.01
N PRO A 97 6.85 -12.63 -10.78
CA PRO A 97 8.25 -13.05 -10.78
C PRO A 97 8.86 -12.97 -9.39
N GLY A 98 9.66 -13.99 -9.02
CA GLY A 98 10.35 -14.00 -7.74
C GLY A 98 9.61 -14.72 -6.62
N GLN A 99 8.40 -15.17 -6.85
CA GLN A 99 7.57 -15.86 -5.85
C GLN A 99 7.50 -15.07 -4.54
N PRO A 100 6.96 -13.85 -4.58
CA PRO A 100 6.94 -12.98 -3.41
C PRO A 100 6.07 -13.52 -2.28
N MET A 101 6.41 -13.12 -1.07
CA MET A 101 5.56 -13.33 0.08
C MET A 101 4.36 -12.38 -0.02
N THR A 102 3.16 -12.86 0.29
CA THR A 102 1.95 -12.05 0.18
C THR A 102 1.34 -11.79 1.54
N ALA A 103 0.74 -10.61 1.70
CA ALA A 103 0.03 -10.24 2.91
C ALA A 103 -1.15 -9.32 2.56
N HIS A 104 -2.10 -9.21 3.47
CA HIS A 104 -3.25 -8.34 3.30
C HIS A 104 -3.29 -7.32 4.44
N TRP A 105 -3.24 -6.03 4.08
CA TRP A 105 -3.34 -4.91 5.01
C TRP A 105 -4.54 -4.06 4.64
N GLY A 106 -5.74 -4.50 5.00
CA GLY A 106 -6.96 -3.80 4.61
C GLY A 106 -7.08 -2.41 5.21
N VAL A 107 -7.39 -1.44 4.37
CA VAL A 107 -7.66 -0.06 4.77
C VAL A 107 -8.94 0.36 4.05
N ASP A 108 -9.86 0.99 4.78
CA ASP A 108 -11.12 1.46 4.19
C ASP A 108 -10.84 2.44 3.06
N ASP A 109 -11.66 2.37 2.01
CA ASP A 109 -11.46 3.25 0.85
C ASP A 109 -11.91 4.67 1.18
N PRO A 110 -10.98 5.62 1.26
CA PRO A 110 -11.35 7.00 1.57
C PRO A 110 -12.18 7.64 0.45
N ALA A 111 -12.06 7.14 -0.79
CA ALA A 111 -12.83 7.66 -1.91
C ALA A 111 -14.31 7.28 -1.84
N ASP A 112 -14.67 6.28 -1.04
CA ASP A 112 -16.08 5.87 -0.85
C ASP A 112 -16.82 6.75 0.14
N VAL A 113 -16.13 7.63 0.86
CA VAL A 113 -16.78 8.50 1.84
C VAL A 113 -17.63 9.54 1.12
N VAL A 114 -18.93 9.54 1.44
CA VAL A 114 -19.90 10.50 0.92
C VAL A 114 -20.08 11.59 1.98
N GLY A 115 -19.99 12.85 1.55
CA GLY A 115 -20.15 13.96 2.47
C GLY A 115 -19.45 15.20 1.95
N THR A 116 -19.16 16.13 2.88
CA THR A 116 -18.50 17.37 2.54
C THR A 116 -17.04 17.12 2.12
N MET A 117 -16.45 18.10 1.45
CA MET A 117 -15.04 18.01 1.08
C MET A 117 -14.16 17.83 2.33
N GLU A 118 -14.53 18.49 3.42
CA GLU A 118 -13.79 18.34 4.68
C GLU A 118 -13.86 16.93 5.23
N GLU A 119 -15.04 16.28 5.15
CA GLU A 119 -15.20 14.89 5.58
C GLU A 119 -14.38 13.95 4.70
N GLN A 120 -14.35 14.20 3.40
CA GLN A 120 -13.54 13.42 2.47
C GLN A 120 -12.05 13.58 2.77
N ARG A 121 -11.60 14.81 3.05
CA ARG A 121 -10.19 15.06 3.42
C ARG A 121 -9.79 14.33 4.69
N ARG A 122 -10.68 14.28 5.68
CA ARG A 122 -10.41 13.52 6.91
C ARG A 122 -10.27 12.05 6.63
N ALA A 123 -11.10 11.50 5.72
CA ALA A 123 -11.01 10.10 5.34
C ALA A 123 -9.67 9.77 4.68
N PHE A 124 -9.19 10.64 3.80
CA PHE A 124 -7.89 10.46 3.16
C PHE A 124 -6.74 10.58 4.16
N ASN A 125 -6.82 11.53 5.08
CA ASN A 125 -5.81 11.66 6.13
C ASN A 125 -5.79 10.45 7.05
N ARG A 126 -6.96 9.89 7.38
CA ARG A 126 -7.05 8.68 8.20
C ARG A 126 -6.40 7.50 7.50
N ALA A 127 -6.70 7.32 6.20
CA ALA A 127 -6.10 6.24 5.42
C ALA A 127 -4.59 6.37 5.38
N LEU A 128 -4.08 7.57 5.20
CA LEU A 128 -2.63 7.82 5.19
C LEU A 128 -2.01 7.45 6.55
N ARG A 129 -2.63 7.82 7.67
CA ARG A 129 -2.11 7.50 8.99
C ARG A 129 -2.10 6.00 9.26
N GLU A 130 -3.15 5.29 8.84
CA GLU A 130 -3.21 3.84 8.99
C GLU A 130 -2.10 3.15 8.21
N LEU A 131 -1.88 3.57 6.97
CA LEU A 131 -0.81 3.04 6.14
C LEU A 131 0.56 3.39 6.70
N ASP A 132 0.73 4.63 7.17
CA ASP A 132 1.98 5.09 7.75
C ASP A 132 2.38 4.23 8.95
N ALA A 133 1.43 3.92 9.83
CA ALA A 133 1.69 3.08 11.00
C ALA A 133 2.15 1.68 10.59
N ARG A 134 1.49 1.09 9.60
CA ARG A 134 1.85 -0.25 9.12
C ARG A 134 3.22 -0.27 8.45
N ILE A 135 3.50 0.76 7.65
CA ILE A 135 4.80 0.86 6.96
C ILE A 135 5.94 1.04 7.94
N LYS A 136 5.74 1.84 9.00
CA LYS A 136 6.76 2.02 10.02
C LYS A 136 7.04 0.72 10.76
N LEU A 137 6.03 -0.11 10.97
CA LEU A 137 6.25 -1.44 11.55
C LEU A 137 7.04 -2.34 10.60
N LEU A 138 6.72 -2.30 9.32
CA LEU A 138 7.45 -3.08 8.31
C LEU A 138 8.94 -2.72 8.30
N ILE A 139 9.25 -1.43 8.24
CA ILE A 139 10.66 -1.01 8.16
C ILE A 139 11.44 -1.26 9.44
N SER A 140 10.75 -1.49 10.57
CA SER A 140 11.39 -1.82 11.83
C SER A 140 11.71 -3.30 11.97
N LEU A 141 11.23 -4.16 11.07
CA LEU A 141 11.46 -5.59 11.16
C LEU A 141 12.90 -5.93 10.79
N PRO A 142 13.54 -6.86 11.53
CA PRO A 142 14.88 -7.34 11.18
C PRO A 142 14.77 -8.41 10.07
N LEU A 143 14.45 -7.95 8.84
CA LEU A 143 14.12 -8.84 7.72
C LEU A 143 15.18 -9.88 7.43
N ASP A 144 16.46 -9.50 7.54
CA ASP A 144 17.57 -10.41 7.24
C ASP A 144 17.72 -11.51 8.30
N SER A 145 17.15 -11.31 9.49
CA SER A 145 17.27 -12.24 10.62
C SER A 145 16.07 -13.15 10.78
N LEU A 146 14.97 -12.87 10.09
CA LEU A 146 13.73 -13.65 10.21
C LEU A 146 13.68 -14.72 9.12
N ASP A 147 13.29 -15.95 9.50
CA ASP A 147 12.99 -16.96 8.49
C ASP A 147 11.65 -16.64 7.82
N ARG A 148 11.33 -17.36 6.76
CA ARG A 148 10.15 -17.11 5.96
C ARG A 148 8.85 -17.21 6.77
N MET A 149 8.76 -18.21 7.65
CA MET A 149 7.57 -18.41 8.48
C MET A 149 7.38 -17.27 9.49
N ALA A 150 8.45 -16.89 10.19
CA ALA A 150 8.40 -15.81 11.16
C ALA A 150 8.06 -14.49 10.47
N LEU A 151 8.63 -14.25 9.30
CA LEU A 151 8.36 -13.05 8.53
C LEU A 151 6.89 -12.99 8.09
N GLN A 152 6.33 -14.11 7.64
CA GLN A 152 4.92 -14.18 7.25
C GLN A 152 4.01 -13.82 8.43
N GLU A 153 4.31 -14.35 9.62
CA GLU A 153 3.55 -14.03 10.83
C GLU A 153 3.61 -12.54 11.17
N LYS A 154 4.79 -11.93 11.02
CA LYS A 154 4.95 -10.50 11.29
C LYS A 154 4.18 -9.65 10.29
N LEU A 155 4.25 -10.00 9.00
CA LEU A 155 3.52 -9.28 7.96
C LEU A 155 2.00 -9.38 8.17
N ASP A 156 1.51 -10.58 8.47
CA ASP A 156 0.09 -10.79 8.73
C ASP A 156 -0.36 -10.04 9.99
N GLY A 157 0.48 -10.01 11.01
CA GLY A 157 0.21 -9.28 12.25
C GLY A 157 0.07 -7.78 12.04
N ILE A 158 0.89 -7.21 11.16
CA ILE A 158 0.78 -5.80 10.82
C ILE A 158 -0.59 -5.51 10.21
N GLY A 159 -1.09 -6.41 9.38
CA GLY A 159 -2.40 -6.28 8.76
C GLY A 159 -3.57 -6.39 9.74
N GLN A 160 -3.33 -6.91 10.94
CA GLN A 160 -4.35 -7.05 11.99
C GLN A 160 -4.49 -5.83 12.88
N LEU A 161 -3.71 -4.77 12.65
CA LEU A 161 -3.82 -3.55 13.45
C LEU A 161 -5.25 -2.98 13.35
N PRO A 162 -5.82 -2.49 14.47
CA PRO A 162 -7.13 -1.88 14.41
C PRO A 162 -7.11 -0.59 13.60
N SER A 163 -8.22 -0.30 12.92
CA SER A 163 -8.34 0.96 12.18
C SER A 163 -8.69 2.10 13.14
N ASP A 164 -8.33 3.33 12.75
CA ASP A 164 -8.69 4.53 13.51
C ASP A 164 -10.21 4.65 13.69
N ALA A 165 -10.99 4.11 12.76
CA ALA A 165 -12.44 4.17 12.83
C ALA A 165 -13.00 3.33 13.99
N GLN A 166 -12.30 2.27 14.38
CA GLN A 166 -12.71 1.44 15.52
C GLN A 166 -12.43 2.12 16.85
N ASP A 167 -11.38 2.92 16.90
CA ASP A 167 -11.01 3.64 18.12
C ASP A 167 -12.01 4.72 18.50
N ARG A 168 -12.86 5.12 17.58
CA ARG A 168 -13.85 6.17 17.81
C ARG A 168 -15.19 5.67 18.36
N SER A 169 -15.39 4.39 18.40
CA SER A 169 -16.62 3.81 18.92
C SER A 169 -16.63 3.69 20.44
N ASP A 170 -15.57 4.07 21.08
CA ASP A 170 -15.41 4.01 22.54
C ASP A 170 -15.72 5.34 23.23
#